data_a2abfe6718c8f331a763022e303be46b
#
_entry.id   a2abfe6718c8f331a763022e303be46b
#
_cell.length_a   1.000
_cell.length_b   1.000
_cell.length_c   1.000
_cell.angle_alpha   90.00
_cell.angle_beta   90.00
_cell.angle_gamma   90.00
#
_symmetry.space_group_name_H-M   'P 1'
#
loop_
_entity.id
_entity.type
_entity.pdbx_description
1 polymer ?
#
loop_
_entity_poly.entity_id
_entity_poly.type
_entity_poly.pdbx_seq_one_letter_code
_entity_poly.pdbx_strand_id
1 'polypeptide(L)'
;MDEPRRILIVGGVAGGASCAARLRRLSETAHIQVFDRGPHVSFANCGLPYYVGDVIHNEQDLLVATPELFTDRFAIDIHCRTEVVAIDRHRKVATVRNLETGLERDEPYDALVLATGAAAIRPDLPGIDHPGIFAVRTIPDSQRLRGWLEDKSARHAVVVGGGFIGLEMTENLIRRGVSVTLIERLPHLMPALDAEMATPLHCRLREEGVDLRLQASVTSFEADGDRVIVHTESPNQSGTDQADTDHITADLVVLGIGVRPETALARSCGLELGELGGLRVDEQLRTNDASIWAVGDVVENHHIVTGRWCLMPLAGPANR
;
A
#
# COMPACT_ATOMS: atom_id res chain seq x y z
N MET A 1 -39.37 16.38 7.00
CA MET A 1 -38.12 15.73 7.44
C MET A 1 -37.26 15.73 6.23
N ASP A 2 -36.06 16.33 6.32
CA ASP A 2 -35.11 16.27 5.20
C ASP A 2 -34.74 14.80 4.92
N GLU A 3 -34.64 14.46 3.65
CA GLU A 3 -34.18 13.10 3.27
C GLU A 3 -32.82 12.80 3.86
N PRO A 4 -32.56 11.56 4.31
CA PRO A 4 -31.27 11.16 4.84
C PRO A 4 -30.18 11.38 3.79
N ARG A 5 -29.08 12.03 4.16
CA ARG A 5 -27.93 12.24 3.24
C ARG A 5 -27.32 10.90 2.84
N ARG A 6 -27.06 10.75 1.55
CA ARG A 6 -26.35 9.60 0.98
C ARG A 6 -24.85 9.91 0.96
N ILE A 7 -24.09 9.16 1.74
CA ILE A 7 -22.64 9.33 1.84
C ILE A 7 -21.97 8.08 1.29
N LEU A 8 -21.21 8.24 0.20
CA LEU A 8 -20.40 7.18 -0.37
C LEU A 8 -18.96 7.33 0.08
N ILE A 9 -18.32 6.21 0.39
CA ILE A 9 -16.90 6.12 0.75
C ILE A 9 -16.22 5.12 -0.17
N VAL A 10 -15.16 5.53 -0.85
CA VAL A 10 -14.38 4.71 -1.76
C VAL A 10 -13.10 4.27 -1.06
N GLY A 11 -13.03 2.98 -0.72
CA GLY A 11 -11.96 2.38 0.08
C GLY A 11 -12.37 2.21 1.55
N GLY A 12 -12.29 0.99 2.04
CA GLY A 12 -12.82 0.56 3.34
C GLY A 12 -11.77 0.19 4.38
N VAL A 13 -10.50 0.59 4.21
CA VAL A 13 -9.45 0.22 5.18
C VAL A 13 -9.29 1.31 6.24
N ALA A 14 -8.12 1.91 6.45
CA ALA A 14 -7.87 2.80 7.59
C ALA A 14 -8.73 4.07 7.54
N GLY A 15 -8.53 4.95 6.55
CA GLY A 15 -9.23 6.23 6.46
C GLY A 15 -10.73 6.08 6.23
N GLY A 16 -11.12 5.21 5.28
CA GLY A 16 -12.54 5.01 4.94
C GLY A 16 -13.34 4.37 6.06
N ALA A 17 -12.83 3.31 6.70
CA ALA A 17 -13.48 2.66 7.83
C ALA A 17 -13.63 3.61 9.03
N SER A 18 -12.58 4.39 9.34
CA SER A 18 -12.62 5.39 10.42
C SER A 18 -13.61 6.50 10.12
N CYS A 19 -13.64 6.99 8.88
CA CYS A 19 -14.58 7.99 8.40
C CYS A 19 -16.02 7.48 8.54
N ALA A 20 -16.32 6.28 8.03
CA ALA A 20 -17.64 5.66 8.10
C ALA A 20 -18.14 5.54 9.55
N ALA A 21 -17.32 5.00 10.44
CA ALA A 21 -17.65 4.84 11.85
C ALA A 21 -17.82 6.20 12.56
N ARG A 22 -17.04 7.22 12.19
CA ARG A 22 -17.18 8.57 12.75
C ARG A 22 -18.44 9.27 12.26
N LEU A 23 -18.75 9.17 10.98
CA LEU A 23 -19.95 9.72 10.37
C LEU A 23 -21.23 9.17 11.03
N ARG A 24 -21.29 7.85 11.26
CA ARG A 24 -22.42 7.24 11.94
C ARG A 24 -22.63 7.78 13.36
N ARG A 25 -21.55 8.04 14.10
CA ARG A 25 -21.65 8.66 15.44
C ARG A 25 -22.15 10.09 15.41
N LEU A 26 -21.98 10.80 14.29
CA LEU A 26 -22.43 12.18 14.10
C LEU A 26 -23.82 12.27 13.46
N SER A 27 -24.27 11.23 12.77
CA SER A 27 -25.58 11.18 12.11
C SER A 27 -26.17 9.77 12.17
N GLU A 28 -27.25 9.61 12.91
CA GLU A 28 -27.97 8.33 13.01
C GLU A 28 -28.78 8.01 11.74
N THR A 29 -29.13 9.03 10.96
CA THR A 29 -30.05 8.90 9.81
C THR A 29 -29.33 8.85 8.46
N ALA A 30 -28.05 9.22 8.39
CA ALA A 30 -27.32 9.20 7.11
C ALA A 30 -27.27 7.77 6.53
N HIS A 31 -27.47 7.67 5.21
CA HIS A 31 -27.23 6.43 4.46
C HIS A 31 -25.75 6.38 4.07
N ILE A 32 -24.99 5.50 4.72
CA ILE A 32 -23.53 5.40 4.55
C ILE A 32 -23.22 4.09 3.84
N GLN A 33 -22.58 4.19 2.67
CA GLN A 33 -22.13 3.06 1.88
C GLN A 33 -20.61 3.13 1.70
N VAL A 34 -19.94 1.98 1.88
CA VAL A 34 -18.49 1.84 1.66
C VAL A 34 -18.27 0.83 0.55
N PHE A 35 -17.52 1.23 -0.47
CA PHE A 35 -17.14 0.37 -1.59
C PHE A 35 -15.64 0.08 -1.52
N ASP A 36 -15.29 -1.20 -1.45
CA ASP A 36 -13.90 -1.64 -1.49
C ASP A 36 -13.70 -2.69 -2.57
N ARG A 37 -12.67 -2.50 -3.40
CA ARG A 37 -12.32 -3.46 -4.46
C ARG A 37 -11.73 -4.76 -3.91
N GLY A 38 -11.16 -4.71 -2.70
CA GLY A 38 -10.63 -5.88 -2.01
C GLY A 38 -11.71 -6.72 -1.35
N PRO A 39 -11.36 -7.94 -0.95
CA PRO A 39 -12.27 -8.82 -0.20
C PRO A 39 -12.43 -8.45 1.26
N HIS A 40 -11.55 -7.58 1.80
CA HIS A 40 -11.51 -7.24 3.21
C HIS A 40 -11.54 -5.73 3.42
N VAL A 41 -12.27 -5.30 4.42
CA VAL A 41 -12.26 -3.93 4.96
C VAL A 41 -11.59 -3.90 6.32
N SER A 42 -11.17 -2.74 6.77
CA SER A 42 -10.72 -2.50 8.16
C SER A 42 -9.71 -3.53 8.67
N PHE A 43 -8.66 -3.79 7.91
CA PHE A 43 -7.59 -4.70 8.31
C PHE A 43 -6.30 -3.96 8.68
N ALA A 44 -5.46 -4.60 9.48
CA ALA A 44 -4.18 -4.08 9.96
C ALA A 44 -3.10 -4.23 8.88
N ASN A 45 -2.88 -3.21 8.05
CA ASN A 45 -1.84 -3.21 7.01
C ASN A 45 -0.45 -3.49 7.59
N CYS A 46 -0.13 -2.92 8.76
CA CYS A 46 1.14 -3.15 9.44
C CYS A 46 1.30 -4.60 9.96
N GLY A 47 0.23 -5.38 10.02
CA GLY A 47 0.27 -6.81 10.38
C GLY A 47 0.69 -7.73 9.23
N LEU A 48 0.64 -7.25 7.98
CA LEU A 48 0.87 -8.09 6.80
C LEU A 48 2.27 -8.73 6.76
N PRO A 49 3.37 -8.01 7.02
CA PRO A 49 4.70 -8.63 7.11
C PRO A 49 4.77 -9.70 8.21
N TYR A 50 4.13 -9.45 9.36
CA TYR A 50 4.11 -10.37 10.50
C TYR A 50 3.25 -11.62 10.24
N TYR A 51 2.21 -11.49 9.41
CA TYR A 51 1.46 -12.64 8.90
C TYR A 51 2.31 -13.49 7.94
N VAL A 52 3.08 -12.88 7.06
CA VAL A 52 4.06 -13.58 6.22
C VAL A 52 5.12 -14.27 7.08
N GLY A 53 5.60 -13.61 8.13
CA GLY A 53 6.60 -14.11 9.08
C GLY A 53 6.11 -15.19 10.05
N ASP A 54 4.83 -15.56 9.97
CA ASP A 54 4.17 -16.51 10.89
C ASP A 54 4.20 -16.06 12.37
N VAL A 55 4.26 -14.76 12.61
CA VAL A 55 4.06 -14.15 13.95
C VAL A 55 2.57 -13.99 14.20
N ILE A 56 1.82 -13.54 13.19
CA ILE A 56 0.36 -13.60 13.14
C ILE A 56 0.00 -14.89 12.39
N HIS A 57 -0.62 -15.82 13.08
CA HIS A 57 -0.88 -17.17 12.53
C HIS A 57 -2.16 -17.22 11.69
N ASN A 58 -3.20 -16.52 12.15
CA ASN A 58 -4.51 -16.54 11.50
C ASN A 58 -4.78 -15.26 10.76
N GLU A 59 -5.30 -15.36 9.54
CA GLU A 59 -5.74 -14.20 8.76
C GLU A 59 -6.77 -13.34 9.49
N GLN A 60 -7.65 -13.98 10.26
CA GLN A 60 -8.70 -13.28 11.01
C GLN A 60 -8.12 -12.29 12.04
N ASP A 61 -6.92 -12.54 12.55
CA ASP A 61 -6.24 -11.66 13.51
C ASP A 61 -5.75 -10.35 12.85
N LEU A 62 -5.75 -10.30 11.51
CA LEU A 62 -5.51 -9.07 10.75
C LEU A 62 -6.75 -8.17 10.65
N LEU A 63 -7.95 -8.72 10.83
CA LEU A 63 -9.21 -7.97 10.69
C LEU A 63 -9.49 -7.16 11.96
N VAL A 64 -9.52 -5.84 11.83
CA VAL A 64 -9.88 -4.94 12.93
C VAL A 64 -11.40 -4.89 13.10
N ALA A 65 -12.13 -4.91 11.98
CA ALA A 65 -13.59 -5.01 11.95
C ALA A 65 -14.03 -5.73 10.67
N THR A 66 -15.12 -6.50 10.78
CA THR A 66 -15.71 -7.22 9.65
C THR A 66 -16.85 -6.44 9.00
N PRO A 67 -17.27 -6.75 7.76
CA PRO A 67 -18.44 -6.16 7.14
C PRO A 67 -19.70 -6.30 7.99
N GLU A 68 -19.90 -7.46 8.62
CA GLU A 68 -21.05 -7.74 9.48
C GLU A 68 -21.07 -6.82 10.70
N LEU A 69 -19.91 -6.55 11.30
CA LEU A 69 -19.81 -5.62 12.44
C LEU A 69 -20.25 -4.21 12.04
N PHE A 70 -19.87 -3.75 10.84
CA PHE A 70 -20.29 -2.44 10.32
C PHE A 70 -21.80 -2.40 10.05
N THR A 71 -22.34 -3.46 9.45
CA THR A 71 -23.77 -3.54 9.14
C THR A 71 -24.63 -3.66 10.40
N ASP A 72 -24.30 -4.61 11.27
CA ASP A 72 -25.16 -4.96 12.43
C ASP A 72 -25.11 -3.93 13.56
N ARG A 73 -23.92 -3.34 13.82
CA ARG A 73 -23.75 -2.39 14.92
C ARG A 73 -23.81 -0.93 14.50
N PHE A 74 -23.46 -0.64 13.26
CA PHE A 74 -23.35 0.74 12.81
C PHE A 74 -24.31 1.10 11.67
N ALA A 75 -25.10 0.16 11.17
CA ALA A 75 -25.97 0.36 10.01
C ALA A 75 -25.23 1.05 8.84
N ILE A 76 -24.04 0.56 8.53
CA ILE A 76 -23.19 0.99 7.42
C ILE A 76 -23.16 -0.13 6.40
N ASP A 77 -23.50 0.16 5.15
CA ASP A 77 -23.51 -0.82 4.08
C ASP A 77 -22.10 -0.99 3.52
N ILE A 78 -21.52 -2.18 3.66
CA ILE A 78 -20.19 -2.51 3.15
C ILE A 78 -20.31 -3.38 1.90
N HIS A 79 -19.67 -2.93 0.82
CA HIS A 79 -19.61 -3.62 -0.46
C HIS A 79 -18.15 -3.97 -0.78
N CYS A 80 -17.69 -5.13 -0.29
CA CYS A 80 -16.41 -5.71 -0.71
C CYS A 80 -16.47 -6.20 -2.16
N ARG A 81 -15.31 -6.40 -2.79
CA ARG A 81 -15.16 -6.82 -4.20
C ARG A 81 -15.99 -5.95 -5.16
N THR A 82 -16.15 -4.69 -4.79
CA THR A 82 -16.92 -3.70 -5.55
C THR A 82 -16.06 -2.46 -5.77
N GLU A 83 -15.69 -2.23 -7.02
CA GLU A 83 -14.83 -1.13 -7.41
C GLU A 83 -15.65 0.07 -7.89
N VAL A 84 -15.32 1.27 -7.44
CA VAL A 84 -15.82 2.50 -8.06
C VAL A 84 -14.97 2.79 -9.28
N VAL A 85 -15.56 2.68 -10.46
CA VAL A 85 -14.85 2.79 -11.75
C VAL A 85 -14.95 4.16 -12.40
N ALA A 86 -15.98 4.95 -12.05
CA ALA A 86 -16.16 6.31 -12.56
C ALA A 86 -16.92 7.19 -11.55
N ILE A 87 -16.72 8.51 -11.65
CA ILE A 87 -17.44 9.52 -10.88
C ILE A 87 -17.89 10.62 -11.84
N ASP A 88 -19.22 10.83 -11.93
CA ASP A 88 -19.81 11.99 -12.57
C ASP A 88 -20.12 13.06 -11.51
N ARG A 89 -19.25 14.05 -11.41
CA ARG A 89 -19.33 15.14 -10.42
C ARG A 89 -20.55 16.04 -10.62
N HIS A 90 -21.00 16.22 -11.88
CA HIS A 90 -22.13 17.09 -12.21
C HIS A 90 -23.45 16.44 -11.82
N ARG A 91 -23.57 15.13 -12.09
CA ARG A 91 -24.77 14.35 -11.71
C ARG A 91 -24.71 13.88 -10.25
N LYS A 92 -23.53 13.96 -9.60
CA LYS A 92 -23.23 13.38 -8.29
C LYS A 92 -23.55 11.88 -8.24
N VAL A 93 -22.97 11.15 -9.17
CA VAL A 93 -23.15 9.71 -9.31
C VAL A 93 -21.78 9.04 -9.38
N ALA A 94 -21.61 7.95 -8.64
CA ALA A 94 -20.47 7.04 -8.78
C ALA A 94 -20.94 5.76 -9.47
N THR A 95 -20.23 5.34 -10.51
CA THR A 95 -20.47 4.03 -11.14
C THR A 95 -19.63 2.99 -10.41
N VAL A 96 -20.30 1.97 -9.88
CA VAL A 96 -19.68 0.86 -9.15
C VAL A 96 -19.78 -0.42 -9.97
N ARG A 97 -18.71 -1.22 -9.95
CA ARG A 97 -18.63 -2.53 -10.63
C ARG A 97 -18.42 -3.63 -9.61
N ASN A 98 -19.31 -4.59 -9.57
CA ASN A 98 -19.07 -5.83 -8.83
C ASN A 98 -18.01 -6.67 -9.55
N LEU A 99 -16.91 -6.99 -8.88
CA LEU A 99 -15.77 -7.67 -9.50
C LEU A 99 -15.98 -9.18 -9.69
N GLU A 100 -17.00 -9.77 -9.08
CA GLU A 100 -17.34 -11.17 -9.26
C GLU A 100 -18.27 -11.38 -10.46
N THR A 101 -19.24 -10.48 -10.63
CA THR A 101 -20.25 -10.60 -11.69
C THR A 101 -19.98 -9.73 -12.91
N GLY A 102 -19.11 -8.72 -12.77
CA GLY A 102 -18.85 -7.70 -13.78
C GLY A 102 -19.97 -6.68 -13.96
N LEU A 103 -21.06 -6.77 -13.19
CA LEU A 103 -22.22 -5.87 -13.31
C LEU A 103 -21.88 -4.48 -12.79
N GLU A 104 -22.27 -3.48 -13.53
CA GLU A 104 -22.16 -2.07 -13.16
C GLU A 104 -23.53 -1.49 -12.78
N ARG A 105 -23.50 -0.56 -11.82
CA ARG A 105 -24.65 0.26 -11.46
C ARG A 105 -24.23 1.64 -11.01
N ASP A 106 -25.14 2.58 -11.15
CA ASP A 106 -24.94 3.96 -10.71
C ASP A 106 -25.44 4.15 -9.26
N GLU A 107 -24.59 4.73 -8.42
CA GLU A 107 -24.89 5.07 -7.02
C GLU A 107 -24.87 6.59 -6.85
N PRO A 108 -26.02 7.22 -6.61
CA PRO A 108 -26.07 8.66 -6.36
C PRO A 108 -25.57 9.01 -4.96
N TYR A 109 -24.89 10.16 -4.84
CA TYR A 109 -24.37 10.65 -3.55
C TYR A 109 -24.69 12.13 -3.31
N ASP A 110 -24.78 12.50 -2.05
CA ASP A 110 -24.81 13.90 -1.60
C ASP A 110 -23.43 14.34 -1.11
N ALA A 111 -22.64 13.37 -0.60
CA ALA A 111 -21.23 13.53 -0.24
C ALA A 111 -20.44 12.28 -0.63
N LEU A 112 -19.22 12.47 -1.14
CA LEU A 112 -18.32 11.40 -1.54
C LEU A 112 -16.99 11.55 -0.79
N VAL A 113 -16.46 10.44 -0.26
CA VAL A 113 -15.16 10.41 0.39
C VAL A 113 -14.23 9.47 -0.38
N LEU A 114 -13.11 9.98 -0.87
CA LEU A 114 -12.07 9.18 -1.50
C LEU A 114 -11.03 8.77 -0.45
N ALA A 115 -11.00 7.47 -0.13
CA ALA A 115 -10.06 6.84 0.78
C ALA A 115 -9.33 5.68 0.08
N THR A 116 -8.98 5.88 -1.20
CA THR A 116 -8.40 4.88 -2.09
C THR A 116 -6.98 4.45 -1.69
N GLY A 117 -6.37 5.19 -0.77
CA GLY A 117 -5.07 4.87 -0.20
C GLY A 117 -3.92 5.00 -1.20
N ALA A 118 -3.00 4.05 -1.16
CA ALA A 118 -1.83 4.02 -2.02
C ALA A 118 -1.60 2.62 -2.61
N ALA A 119 -0.97 2.55 -3.76
CA ALA A 119 -0.51 1.33 -4.41
C ALA A 119 0.99 1.15 -4.21
N ALA A 120 1.45 -0.10 -4.06
CA ALA A 120 2.87 -0.41 -4.07
C ALA A 120 3.51 0.01 -5.41
N ILE A 121 4.67 0.61 -5.34
CA ILE A 121 5.43 0.96 -6.54
C ILE A 121 5.94 -0.33 -7.18
N ARG A 122 5.63 -0.50 -8.45
CA ARG A 122 6.15 -1.57 -9.30
C ARG A 122 6.89 -0.90 -10.45
N PRO A 123 8.23 -0.98 -10.50
CA PRO A 123 9.01 -0.30 -11.52
C PRO A 123 8.82 -0.97 -12.88
N ASP A 124 8.95 -0.20 -13.94
CA ASP A 124 8.93 -0.73 -15.31
C ASP A 124 10.32 -1.30 -15.64
N LEU A 125 10.58 -2.52 -15.16
CA LEU A 125 11.84 -3.23 -15.39
C LEU A 125 11.58 -4.53 -16.15
N PRO A 126 12.49 -4.94 -17.03
CA PRO A 126 12.39 -6.23 -17.71
C PRO A 126 12.22 -7.38 -16.71
N GLY A 127 11.27 -8.28 -16.97
CA GLY A 127 11.02 -9.46 -16.14
C GLY A 127 10.25 -9.21 -14.84
N ILE A 128 9.78 -7.99 -14.57
CA ILE A 128 9.05 -7.62 -13.34
C ILE A 128 7.80 -8.48 -13.10
N ASP A 129 7.20 -9.05 -14.15
CA ASP A 129 5.96 -9.83 -14.06
C ASP A 129 6.18 -11.30 -13.70
N HIS A 130 7.41 -11.69 -13.34
CA HIS A 130 7.68 -13.04 -12.86
C HIS A 130 6.84 -13.36 -11.61
N PRO A 131 6.19 -14.55 -11.53
CA PRO A 131 5.27 -14.89 -10.43
C PRO A 131 5.93 -14.94 -9.04
N GLY A 132 7.24 -15.11 -8.97
CA GLY A 132 8.04 -15.06 -7.74
C GLY A 132 8.38 -13.62 -7.27
N ILE A 133 7.86 -12.57 -7.91
CA ILE A 133 8.07 -11.17 -7.51
C ILE A 133 6.81 -10.63 -6.84
N PHE A 134 6.95 -10.22 -5.58
CA PHE A 134 5.85 -9.82 -4.70
C PHE A 134 5.97 -8.36 -4.26
N ALA A 135 4.82 -7.74 -4.03
CA ALA A 135 4.68 -6.57 -3.18
C ALA A 135 3.62 -6.88 -2.13
N VAL A 136 3.78 -6.37 -0.91
CA VAL A 136 2.87 -6.65 0.21
C VAL A 136 2.07 -5.39 0.53
N ARG A 137 0.78 -5.39 0.15
CA ARG A 137 -0.14 -4.26 0.37
C ARG A 137 -1.50 -4.71 0.89
N THR A 138 -1.93 -5.92 0.57
CA THR A 138 -3.24 -6.47 0.91
C THR A 138 -3.09 -7.85 1.55
N ILE A 139 -4.14 -8.33 2.23
CA ILE A 139 -4.18 -9.70 2.77
C ILE A 139 -3.94 -10.74 1.66
N PRO A 140 -4.60 -10.68 0.48
CA PRO A 140 -4.30 -11.58 -0.62
C PRO A 140 -2.84 -11.58 -1.09
N ASP A 141 -2.15 -10.42 -1.05
CA ASP A 141 -0.73 -10.37 -1.38
C ASP A 141 0.12 -11.17 -0.38
N SER A 142 -0.18 -11.00 0.90
CA SER A 142 0.50 -11.74 1.97
C SER A 142 0.22 -13.25 1.92
N GLN A 143 -1.01 -13.64 1.58
CA GLN A 143 -1.37 -15.05 1.37
C GLN A 143 -0.59 -15.66 0.21
N ARG A 144 -0.51 -14.97 -0.94
CA ARG A 144 0.27 -15.45 -2.10
C ARG A 144 1.74 -15.62 -1.76
N LEU A 145 2.33 -14.63 -1.06
CA LEU A 145 3.73 -14.72 -0.65
C LEU A 145 3.96 -15.84 0.36
N ARG A 146 3.08 -15.99 1.36
CA ARG A 146 3.14 -17.08 2.35
C ARG A 146 3.01 -18.44 1.67
N GLY A 147 2.05 -18.61 0.77
CA GLY A 147 1.89 -19.83 -0.03
C GLY A 147 3.15 -20.13 -0.85
N TRP A 148 3.75 -19.13 -1.49
CA TRP A 148 4.99 -19.33 -2.24
C TRP A 148 6.15 -19.82 -1.38
N LEU A 149 6.32 -19.23 -0.18
CA LEU A 149 7.34 -19.66 0.78
C LEU A 149 7.20 -21.13 1.17
N GLU A 150 5.97 -21.57 1.38
CA GLU A 150 5.64 -22.93 1.80
C GLU A 150 5.74 -23.94 0.62
N ASP A 151 5.08 -23.66 -0.49
CA ASP A 151 4.98 -24.54 -1.65
C ASP A 151 6.34 -24.77 -2.35
N LYS A 152 7.17 -23.70 -2.41
CA LYS A 152 8.49 -23.77 -3.04
C LYS A 152 9.61 -24.08 -2.06
N SER A 153 9.31 -24.21 -0.76
CA SER A 153 10.33 -24.38 0.29
C SER A 153 11.46 -23.37 0.15
N ALA A 154 11.08 -22.10 -0.06
CA ALA A 154 12.00 -21.02 -0.40
C ALA A 154 13.04 -20.82 0.71
N ARG A 155 14.32 -20.68 0.32
CA ARG A 155 15.46 -20.55 1.23
C ARG A 155 16.22 -19.24 1.07
N HIS A 156 16.06 -18.57 -0.07
CA HIS A 156 16.73 -17.31 -0.34
C HIS A 156 15.76 -16.32 -0.97
N ALA A 157 15.69 -15.13 -0.40
CA ALA A 157 14.88 -14.02 -0.88
C ALA A 157 15.75 -12.79 -1.18
N VAL A 158 15.40 -12.07 -2.23
CA VAL A 158 15.90 -10.71 -2.46
C VAL A 158 14.81 -9.72 -2.03
N VAL A 159 15.15 -8.79 -1.14
CA VAL A 159 14.30 -7.66 -0.78
C VAL A 159 14.87 -6.41 -1.45
N VAL A 160 14.04 -5.72 -2.23
CA VAL A 160 14.42 -4.49 -2.94
C VAL A 160 13.82 -3.29 -2.24
N GLY A 161 14.67 -2.43 -1.67
CA GLY A 161 14.31 -1.23 -0.92
C GLY A 161 14.49 -1.38 0.58
N GLY A 162 15.25 -0.46 1.17
CA GLY A 162 15.63 -0.42 2.58
C GLY A 162 14.77 0.53 3.44
N GLY A 163 13.52 0.76 3.05
CA GLY A 163 12.52 1.48 3.86
C GLY A 163 11.80 0.57 4.86
N PHE A 164 10.77 1.09 5.54
CA PHE A 164 10.01 0.36 6.57
C PHE A 164 9.51 -1.02 6.09
N ILE A 165 8.83 -1.07 4.94
CA ILE A 165 8.26 -2.32 4.41
C ILE A 165 9.35 -3.34 4.10
N GLY A 166 10.46 -2.90 3.46
CA GLY A 166 11.57 -3.81 3.14
C GLY A 166 12.23 -4.36 4.38
N LEU A 167 12.42 -3.55 5.42
CA LEU A 167 13.00 -3.97 6.69
C LEU A 167 12.10 -4.93 7.47
N GLU A 168 10.80 -4.64 7.56
CA GLU A 168 9.82 -5.53 8.19
C GLU A 168 9.73 -6.87 7.45
N MET A 169 9.77 -6.85 6.11
CA MET A 169 9.82 -8.08 5.31
C MET A 169 11.12 -8.84 5.53
N THR A 170 12.27 -8.17 5.58
CA THR A 170 13.57 -8.79 5.86
C THR A 170 13.55 -9.50 7.21
N GLU A 171 13.12 -8.82 8.28
CA GLU A 171 12.99 -9.40 9.62
C GLU A 171 12.12 -10.66 9.61
N ASN A 172 10.96 -10.58 8.97
CA ASN A 172 9.98 -11.67 8.97
C ASN A 172 10.40 -12.86 8.08
N LEU A 173 11.14 -12.63 7.00
CA LEU A 173 11.73 -13.69 6.19
C LEU A 173 12.84 -14.42 6.95
N ILE A 174 13.72 -13.70 7.65
CA ILE A 174 14.75 -14.29 8.51
C ILE A 174 14.12 -15.16 9.60
N ARG A 175 13.05 -14.72 10.25
CA ARG A 175 12.29 -15.49 11.25
C ARG A 175 11.75 -16.81 10.67
N ARG A 176 11.43 -16.85 9.38
CA ARG A 176 11.03 -18.06 8.65
C ARG A 176 12.20 -18.95 8.24
N GLY A 177 13.44 -18.59 8.58
CA GLY A 177 14.66 -19.31 8.20
C GLY A 177 15.08 -19.09 6.74
N VAL A 178 14.58 -18.04 6.09
CA VAL A 178 14.95 -17.66 4.74
C VAL A 178 16.15 -16.71 4.81
N SER A 179 17.22 -16.99 4.07
CA SER A 179 18.34 -16.06 3.91
C SER A 179 17.92 -14.86 3.05
N VAL A 180 18.40 -13.67 3.37
CA VAL A 180 17.96 -12.45 2.70
C VAL A 180 19.16 -11.67 2.15
N THR A 181 19.06 -11.27 0.87
CA THR A 181 19.84 -10.18 0.30
C THR A 181 18.95 -8.94 0.25
N LEU A 182 19.34 -7.87 0.94
CA LEU A 182 18.65 -6.57 0.93
C LEU A 182 19.39 -5.59 0.04
N ILE A 183 18.73 -5.10 -1.00
CA ILE A 183 19.27 -4.17 -1.98
C ILE A 183 18.66 -2.78 -1.75
N GLU A 184 19.51 -1.77 -1.55
CA GLU A 184 19.11 -0.38 -1.40
C GLU A 184 19.94 0.53 -2.32
N ARG A 185 19.26 1.35 -3.10
CA ARG A 185 19.90 2.28 -4.05
C ARG A 185 20.65 3.42 -3.36
N LEU A 186 20.19 3.81 -2.18
CA LEU A 186 20.77 4.90 -1.39
C LEU A 186 21.98 4.40 -0.56
N PRO A 187 22.83 5.30 -0.07
CA PRO A 187 24.00 4.94 0.72
C PRO A 187 23.68 4.41 2.11
N HIS A 188 22.45 4.56 2.58
CA HIS A 188 21.98 4.03 3.87
C HIS A 188 20.50 3.62 3.81
N LEU A 189 20.12 2.74 4.71
CA LEU A 189 18.73 2.33 4.94
C LEU A 189 17.95 3.48 5.59
N MET A 190 16.61 3.38 5.53
CA MET A 190 15.72 4.36 6.14
C MET A 190 16.05 5.80 5.74
N PRO A 191 15.75 6.21 4.50
CA PRO A 191 16.13 7.53 3.96
C PRO A 191 15.65 8.75 4.74
N ALA A 192 14.67 8.55 5.63
CA ALA A 192 14.16 9.60 6.52
C ALA A 192 15.06 9.85 7.76
N LEU A 193 16.05 8.99 7.99
CA LEU A 193 17.02 9.13 9.08
C LEU A 193 18.34 9.73 8.56
N ASP A 194 19.10 10.36 9.45
CA ASP A 194 20.49 10.70 9.16
C ASP A 194 21.35 9.42 9.07
N ALA A 195 22.42 9.46 8.27
CA ALA A 195 23.24 8.28 7.99
C ALA A 195 23.81 7.63 9.25
N GLU A 196 24.21 8.46 10.23
CA GLU A 196 24.72 8.00 11.54
C GLU A 196 23.66 7.22 12.32
N MET A 197 22.40 7.63 12.22
CA MET A 197 21.28 6.97 12.89
C MET A 197 20.88 5.65 12.20
N ALA A 198 21.20 5.49 10.92
CA ALA A 198 20.98 4.24 10.19
C ALA A 198 22.09 3.18 10.43
N THR A 199 23.28 3.60 10.92
CA THR A 199 24.43 2.71 11.12
C THR A 199 24.15 1.53 12.05
N PRO A 200 23.50 1.69 13.23
CA PRO A 200 23.18 0.55 14.10
C PRO A 200 22.30 -0.49 13.40
N LEU A 201 21.39 -0.05 12.52
CA LEU A 201 20.54 -0.94 11.75
C LEU A 201 21.34 -1.75 10.73
N HIS A 202 22.31 -1.12 10.04
CA HIS A 202 23.22 -1.84 9.14
C HIS A 202 24.02 -2.92 9.88
N CYS A 203 24.56 -2.58 11.07
CA CYS A 203 25.30 -3.55 11.89
C CYS A 203 24.40 -4.73 12.28
N ARG A 204 23.20 -4.42 12.78
CA ARG A 204 22.25 -5.46 13.23
C ARG A 204 21.84 -6.40 12.09
N LEU A 205 21.54 -5.88 10.91
CA LEU A 205 21.18 -6.73 9.77
C LEU A 205 22.32 -7.66 9.36
N ARG A 206 23.57 -7.16 9.35
CA ARG A 206 24.75 -7.99 9.04
C ARG A 206 25.00 -9.06 10.11
N GLU A 207 24.79 -8.75 11.38
CA GLU A 207 24.84 -9.71 12.49
C GLU A 207 23.80 -10.82 12.34
N GLU A 208 22.64 -10.51 11.81
CA GLU A 208 21.58 -11.49 11.48
C GLU A 208 21.84 -12.24 10.16
N GLY A 209 22.97 -12.00 9.51
CA GLY A 209 23.37 -12.70 8.30
C GLY A 209 22.75 -12.16 7.01
N VAL A 210 22.20 -10.95 7.03
CA VAL A 210 21.67 -10.30 5.80
C VAL A 210 22.83 -9.87 4.91
N ASP A 211 22.78 -10.27 3.64
CA ASP A 211 23.64 -9.70 2.59
C ASP A 211 23.10 -8.30 2.23
N LEU A 212 23.67 -7.26 2.88
CA LEU A 212 23.23 -5.88 2.74
C LEU A 212 24.02 -5.18 1.63
N ARG A 213 23.36 -4.87 0.52
CA ARG A 213 23.89 -4.19 -0.65
C ARG A 213 23.34 -2.77 -0.75
N LEU A 214 24.14 -1.82 -0.29
CA LEU A 214 23.85 -0.39 -0.37
C LEU A 214 24.42 0.18 -1.67
N GLN A 215 23.85 1.30 -2.14
CA GLN A 215 24.22 1.95 -3.41
C GLN A 215 24.10 1.00 -4.61
N ALA A 216 23.22 0.01 -4.54
CA ALA A 216 22.97 -0.96 -5.59
C ALA A 216 21.54 -0.79 -6.14
N SER A 217 21.40 -0.80 -7.45
CA SER A 217 20.12 -0.69 -8.14
C SER A 217 19.80 -1.97 -8.88
N VAL A 218 18.55 -2.41 -8.81
CA VAL A 218 18.06 -3.51 -9.65
C VAL A 218 17.77 -2.97 -11.05
N THR A 219 18.25 -3.66 -12.07
CA THR A 219 18.11 -3.26 -13.47
C THR A 219 17.15 -4.14 -14.26
N SER A 220 17.06 -5.42 -13.92
CA SER A 220 16.13 -6.37 -14.57
C SER A 220 15.97 -7.63 -13.74
N PHE A 221 14.99 -8.43 -14.14
CA PHE A 221 14.74 -9.76 -13.61
C PHE A 221 14.73 -10.76 -14.77
N GLU A 222 15.22 -11.98 -14.53
CA GLU A 222 15.21 -13.06 -15.50
C GLU A 222 14.67 -14.33 -14.83
N ALA A 223 13.92 -15.12 -15.57
CA ALA A 223 13.36 -16.36 -15.08
C ALA A 223 14.40 -17.50 -15.13
N ASP A 224 14.56 -18.22 -14.03
CA ASP A 224 15.33 -19.46 -13.92
C ASP A 224 14.42 -20.56 -13.34
N GLY A 225 13.51 -21.06 -14.16
CA GLY A 225 12.43 -21.92 -13.72
C GLY A 225 11.49 -21.20 -12.77
N ASP A 226 11.35 -21.72 -11.54
CA ASP A 226 10.59 -21.06 -10.46
C ASP A 226 11.40 -19.98 -9.72
N ARG A 227 12.70 -19.85 -10.00
CA ARG A 227 13.60 -18.89 -9.36
C ARG A 227 13.72 -17.62 -10.20
N VAL A 228 14.21 -16.58 -9.57
CA VAL A 228 14.39 -15.26 -10.18
C VAL A 228 15.88 -14.90 -10.13
N ILE A 229 16.47 -14.60 -11.27
CA ILE A 229 17.78 -13.95 -11.35
C ILE A 229 17.54 -12.44 -11.30
N VAL A 230 18.08 -11.78 -10.30
CA VAL A 230 18.00 -10.34 -10.09
C VAL A 230 19.29 -9.70 -10.55
N HIS A 231 19.26 -8.94 -11.63
CA HIS A 231 20.41 -8.19 -12.13
C HIS A 231 20.52 -6.86 -11.41
N THR A 232 21.75 -6.53 -11.01
CA THR A 232 22.03 -5.30 -10.26
C THR A 232 23.21 -4.55 -10.86
N GLU A 233 23.21 -3.24 -10.63
CA GLU A 233 24.36 -2.37 -10.88
C GLU A 233 24.69 -1.58 -9.62
N SER A 234 25.97 -1.31 -9.40
CA SER A 234 26.49 -0.47 -8.33
C SER A 234 27.56 0.48 -8.85
N PRO A 235 27.82 1.61 -8.16
CA PRO A 235 28.91 2.50 -8.52
C PRO A 235 30.23 1.75 -8.55
N ASN A 236 30.99 2.01 -9.59
CA ASN A 236 32.28 1.35 -9.82
C ASN A 236 33.26 1.64 -8.67
N GLN A 237 33.75 0.59 -8.02
CA GLN A 237 34.79 0.65 -7.01
C GLN A 237 36.21 0.65 -7.60
N SER A 238 36.35 0.32 -8.86
CA SER A 238 37.65 0.15 -9.53
C SER A 238 38.16 1.39 -10.31
N GLY A 239 37.40 2.50 -10.32
CA GLY A 239 37.79 3.77 -10.92
C GLY A 239 37.72 3.82 -12.46
N THR A 240 36.98 2.90 -13.08
CA THR A 240 36.62 2.95 -14.50
C THR A 240 35.25 3.59 -14.68
N ASP A 241 34.92 4.13 -15.85
CA ASP A 241 33.61 4.78 -16.11
C ASP A 241 32.41 3.81 -16.22
N GLN A 242 32.62 2.52 -15.97
CA GLN A 242 31.57 1.50 -16.08
C GLN A 242 31.11 1.06 -14.68
N ALA A 243 29.77 1.00 -14.45
CA ALA A 243 29.20 0.44 -13.26
C ALA A 243 29.53 -1.05 -13.09
N ASP A 244 29.77 -1.50 -11.88
CA ASP A 244 29.90 -2.92 -11.57
C ASP A 244 28.53 -3.59 -11.67
N THR A 245 28.44 -4.61 -12.55
CA THR A 245 27.22 -5.41 -12.71
C THR A 245 27.35 -6.75 -11.99
N ASP A 246 26.28 -7.15 -11.30
CA ASP A 246 26.22 -8.45 -10.61
C ASP A 246 24.83 -9.05 -10.78
N HIS A 247 24.68 -10.32 -10.42
CA HIS A 247 23.39 -10.98 -10.42
C HIS A 247 23.23 -11.86 -9.18
N ILE A 248 21.98 -12.02 -8.73
CA ILE A 248 21.61 -12.80 -7.56
C ILE A 248 20.48 -13.73 -7.95
N THR A 249 20.65 -15.02 -7.74
CA THR A 249 19.57 -15.98 -7.95
C THR A 249 18.82 -16.19 -6.63
N ALA A 250 17.52 -15.95 -6.62
CA ALA A 250 16.66 -16.06 -5.45
C ALA A 250 15.42 -16.91 -5.74
N ASP A 251 14.82 -17.46 -4.69
CA ASP A 251 13.56 -18.21 -4.79
C ASP A 251 12.35 -17.28 -4.85
N LEU A 252 12.51 -16.05 -4.37
CA LEU A 252 11.50 -14.99 -4.46
C LEU A 252 12.14 -13.60 -4.34
N VAL A 253 11.39 -12.59 -4.78
CA VAL A 253 11.74 -11.18 -4.65
C VAL A 253 10.59 -10.43 -3.97
N VAL A 254 10.91 -9.56 -3.01
CA VAL A 254 9.94 -8.64 -2.39
C VAL A 254 10.28 -7.20 -2.73
N LEU A 255 9.33 -6.49 -3.34
CA LEU A 255 9.46 -5.08 -3.66
C LEU A 255 9.01 -4.21 -2.48
N GLY A 256 9.97 -3.61 -1.79
CA GLY A 256 9.79 -2.67 -0.68
C GLY A 256 10.17 -1.23 -1.02
N ILE A 257 10.06 -0.83 -2.30
CA ILE A 257 10.55 0.47 -2.82
C ILE A 257 9.58 1.64 -2.61
N GLY A 258 8.57 1.45 -1.77
CA GLY A 258 7.61 2.48 -1.40
C GLY A 258 6.25 2.33 -2.06
N VAL A 259 5.42 3.34 -1.82
CA VAL A 259 4.03 3.41 -2.30
C VAL A 259 3.78 4.74 -3.02
N ARG A 260 2.79 4.77 -3.89
CA ARG A 260 2.28 5.99 -4.53
C ARG A 260 0.79 6.14 -4.28
N PRO A 261 0.27 7.37 -4.13
CA PRO A 261 -1.17 7.62 -3.97
C PRO A 261 -1.98 7.00 -5.10
N GLU A 262 -3.09 6.34 -4.76
CA GLU A 262 -4.00 5.72 -5.73
C GLU A 262 -5.01 6.77 -6.22
N THR A 263 -4.59 7.57 -7.19
CA THR A 263 -5.33 8.74 -7.69
C THR A 263 -5.95 8.56 -9.07
N ALA A 264 -5.93 7.38 -9.64
CA ALA A 264 -6.46 7.11 -10.99
C ALA A 264 -7.92 7.57 -11.13
N LEU A 265 -8.78 7.18 -10.19
CA LEU A 265 -10.20 7.56 -10.15
C LEU A 265 -10.39 9.07 -10.00
N ALA A 266 -9.63 9.70 -9.11
CA ALA A 266 -9.69 11.15 -8.88
C ALA A 266 -9.24 11.94 -10.13
N ARG A 267 -8.18 11.50 -10.78
CA ARG A 267 -7.68 12.09 -12.02
C ARG A 267 -8.70 11.98 -13.15
N SER A 268 -9.33 10.81 -13.31
CA SER A 268 -10.31 10.57 -14.38
C SER A 268 -11.55 11.46 -14.27
N CYS A 269 -11.94 11.87 -13.06
CA CYS A 269 -13.06 12.79 -12.85
C CYS A 269 -12.65 14.27 -12.69
N GLY A 270 -11.37 14.61 -12.94
CA GLY A 270 -10.88 16.01 -12.98
C GLY A 270 -10.73 16.64 -11.59
N LEU A 271 -10.41 15.86 -10.56
CA LEU A 271 -9.99 16.39 -9.26
C LEU A 271 -8.52 16.83 -9.31
N GLU A 272 -8.20 17.87 -8.56
CA GLU A 272 -6.88 18.48 -8.53
C GLU A 272 -5.90 17.61 -7.75
N LEU A 273 -4.75 17.32 -8.38
CA LEU A 273 -3.63 16.61 -7.75
C LEU A 273 -2.51 17.59 -7.41
N GLY A 274 -1.78 17.28 -6.37
CA GLY A 274 -0.59 18.00 -6.01
C GLY A 274 0.66 17.53 -6.76
N GLU A 275 1.78 18.20 -6.47
CA GLU A 275 3.07 17.95 -7.14
C GLU A 275 3.66 16.56 -6.83
N LEU A 276 3.31 15.98 -5.67
CA LEU A 276 3.75 14.65 -5.26
C LEU A 276 2.80 13.55 -5.74
N GLY A 277 1.74 13.92 -6.48
CA GLY A 277 0.78 13.02 -7.09
C GLY A 277 -0.39 12.60 -6.19
N GLY A 278 -0.48 13.13 -4.97
CA GLY A 278 -1.63 12.94 -4.09
C GLY A 278 -2.76 13.94 -4.39
N LEU A 279 -3.94 13.71 -3.82
CA LEU A 279 -5.06 14.64 -3.92
C LEU A 279 -4.81 15.90 -3.11
N ARG A 280 -5.05 17.07 -3.72
CA ARG A 280 -5.09 18.35 -3.02
C ARG A 280 -6.37 18.47 -2.22
N VAL A 281 -6.23 18.85 -0.96
CA VAL A 281 -7.35 19.10 -0.07
C VAL A 281 -7.11 20.36 0.77
N ASP A 282 -8.20 20.97 1.24
CA ASP A 282 -8.17 22.05 2.22
C ASP A 282 -8.00 21.51 3.66
N GLU A 283 -8.03 22.40 4.65
CA GLU A 283 -7.91 22.04 6.08
C GLU A 283 -9.06 21.18 6.59
N GLN A 284 -10.19 21.14 5.88
CA GLN A 284 -11.34 20.28 6.14
C GLN A 284 -11.31 18.99 5.31
N LEU A 285 -10.17 18.69 4.66
CA LEU A 285 -9.99 17.52 3.77
C LEU A 285 -10.91 17.53 2.55
N ARG A 286 -11.41 18.70 2.14
CA ARG A 286 -12.26 18.88 0.96
C ARG A 286 -11.38 19.09 -0.28
N THR A 287 -11.76 18.46 -1.37
CA THR A 287 -11.10 18.63 -2.68
C THR A 287 -11.54 19.95 -3.35
N ASN A 288 -11.13 20.17 -4.59
CA ASN A 288 -11.66 21.24 -5.44
C ASN A 288 -13.14 21.06 -5.85
N ASP A 289 -13.82 20.03 -5.33
CA ASP A 289 -15.27 19.83 -5.42
C ASP A 289 -15.90 19.87 -4.03
N ALA A 290 -16.91 20.75 -3.86
CA ALA A 290 -17.56 20.99 -2.56
C ALA A 290 -18.30 19.78 -1.98
N SER A 291 -18.55 18.73 -2.77
CA SER A 291 -19.21 17.50 -2.37
C SER A 291 -18.27 16.30 -2.27
N ILE A 292 -16.96 16.51 -2.47
CA ILE A 292 -15.96 15.44 -2.46
C ILE A 292 -14.84 15.75 -1.48
N TRP A 293 -14.60 14.81 -0.57
CA TRP A 293 -13.50 14.82 0.41
C TRP A 293 -12.51 13.70 0.10
N ALA A 294 -11.29 13.81 0.62
CA ALA A 294 -10.31 12.75 0.53
C ALA A 294 -9.56 12.57 1.85
N VAL A 295 -9.24 11.33 2.21
CA VAL A 295 -8.56 10.97 3.47
C VAL A 295 -7.53 9.85 3.28
N GLY A 296 -6.53 9.80 4.14
CA GLY A 296 -5.51 8.74 4.17
C GLY A 296 -4.40 8.93 3.13
N ASP A 297 -3.79 7.82 2.71
CA ASP A 297 -2.57 7.81 1.88
C ASP A 297 -2.75 8.42 0.48
N VAL A 298 -3.98 8.67 0.06
CA VAL A 298 -4.29 9.31 -1.23
C VAL A 298 -4.06 10.81 -1.22
N VAL A 299 -3.94 11.43 -0.03
CA VAL A 299 -3.90 12.88 0.15
C VAL A 299 -2.47 13.40 0.25
N GLU A 300 -2.20 14.55 -0.39
CA GLU A 300 -1.06 15.38 -0.05
C GLU A 300 -1.37 16.26 1.15
N ASN A 301 -0.56 16.14 2.20
CA ASN A 301 -0.70 16.88 3.43
C ASN A 301 0.24 18.10 3.46
N HIS A 302 -0.25 19.23 3.96
CA HIS A 302 0.59 20.38 4.25
C HIS A 302 1.25 20.21 5.63
N HIS A 303 2.58 20.08 5.65
CA HIS A 303 3.33 19.87 6.89
C HIS A 303 3.45 21.18 7.67
N ILE A 304 2.77 21.28 8.80
CA ILE A 304 2.60 22.53 9.58
C ILE A 304 3.91 23.14 10.08
N VAL A 305 4.95 22.33 10.29
CA VAL A 305 6.27 22.82 10.79
C VAL A 305 7.15 23.31 9.64
N THR A 306 7.21 22.55 8.54
CA THR A 306 8.11 22.89 7.42
C THR A 306 7.46 23.74 6.35
N GLY A 307 6.13 23.88 6.36
CA GLY A 307 5.37 24.56 5.31
C GLY A 307 5.41 23.86 3.94
N ARG A 308 5.88 22.62 3.88
CA ARG A 308 6.00 21.87 2.62
C ARG A 308 4.87 20.86 2.47
N TRP A 309 4.51 20.58 1.24
CA TRP A 309 3.63 19.45 0.93
C TRP A 309 4.38 18.14 1.08
N CYS A 310 3.73 17.13 1.64
CA CYS A 310 4.31 15.80 1.84
C CYS A 310 3.25 14.71 1.70
N LEU A 311 3.68 13.51 1.34
CA LEU A 311 2.89 12.30 1.47
C LEU A 311 3.17 11.70 2.86
N MET A 312 2.12 11.33 3.56
CA MET A 312 2.23 10.81 4.92
C MET A 312 1.40 9.52 5.07
N PRO A 313 1.90 8.40 4.52
CA PRO A 313 1.18 7.11 4.52
C PRO A 313 1.23 6.46 5.92
N LEU A 314 0.55 7.07 6.87
CA LEU A 314 0.48 6.66 8.27
C LEU A 314 -0.97 6.59 8.75
N ALA A 315 -1.27 5.64 9.62
CA ALA A 315 -2.60 5.46 10.19
C ALA A 315 -3.08 6.67 11.03
N GLY A 316 -2.18 7.35 11.73
CA GLY A 316 -2.50 8.55 12.50
C GLY A 316 -3.19 9.64 11.67
N PRO A 317 -2.56 10.15 10.59
CA PRO A 317 -3.19 11.09 9.67
C PRO A 317 -4.45 10.57 9.00
N ALA A 318 -4.51 9.27 8.66
CA ALA A 318 -5.67 8.66 8.03
C ALA A 318 -6.92 8.63 8.93
N ASN A 319 -6.73 8.69 10.25
CA ASN A 319 -7.81 8.56 11.24
C ASN A 319 -8.25 9.90 11.87
N ARG A 320 -7.67 11.01 11.46
CA ARG A 320 -8.04 12.36 11.92
C ARG A 320 -9.13 12.96 11.06
#